data_362d81b51370ab256a10e37eb9ee1184
#
_entry.id   362d81b51370ab256a10e37eb9ee1184
#
_cell.length_a   1.000
_cell.length_b   1.000
_cell.length_c   1.000
_cell.angle_alpha   90.00
_cell.angle_beta   90.00
_cell.angle_gamma   90.00
#
_symmetry.space_group_name_H-M   'P 1'
#
loop_
_entity.id
_entity.type
_entity.pdbx_description
1 polymer ?
#
loop_
_entity_poly.entity_id
_entity_poly.type
_entity_poly.pdbx_seq_one_letter_code
_entity_poly.pdbx_strand_id
1 'polypeptide(L)'
;MRVSLPMNRGRKMSIRENVYQVIDLIKPEHVLVSVFDKNGLDELVKGILEVNPDAKFYSTGGTGKKIIEILGPQAKKNYVSVEDFTGAPEMEGGLVKTLHPRIHAGLLAERGNPAHEKYLYKTLAQNGSAPGVYFDIFVGNLYPFTSVISKEGTTSETARVNIDIGGPAMTMASAKNWHSVAVLTSADQYAGFIQALKNQKGSTSLQQRFKLAAQAMKSIGEYRTAIGNYFSVLDFEKDVRPFLNIK
;
A
#
# COMPACT_ATOMS: atom_id res chain seq x y z
N MET A 1 -4.84 55.70 -6.99
CA MET A 1 -3.73 54.84 -7.44
C MET A 1 -4.18 53.39 -7.28
N ARG A 2 -4.52 52.72 -8.37
CA ARG A 2 -4.84 51.29 -8.35
C ARG A 2 -3.55 50.51 -8.54
N VAL A 3 -3.11 49.79 -7.51
CA VAL A 3 -1.96 48.89 -7.59
C VAL A 3 -2.46 47.61 -8.32
N SER A 4 -2.04 47.45 -9.56
CA SER A 4 -2.23 46.22 -10.31
C SER A 4 -1.25 45.15 -9.80
N LEU A 5 -1.78 44.11 -9.13
CA LEU A 5 -1.01 42.91 -8.81
C LEU A 5 -0.64 42.19 -10.13
N PRO A 6 0.61 41.71 -10.28
CA PRO A 6 1.00 40.98 -11.48
C PRO A 6 0.22 39.68 -11.56
N MET A 7 -0.50 39.47 -12.66
CA MET A 7 -1.13 38.18 -12.98
C MET A 7 -0.03 37.11 -13.02
N ASN A 8 -0.11 36.20 -12.09
CA ASN A 8 0.69 34.99 -12.07
C ASN A 8 0.39 34.20 -13.36
N ARG A 9 1.30 34.28 -14.34
CA ARG A 9 1.22 33.46 -15.56
C ARG A 9 1.26 32.01 -15.11
N GLY A 10 0.09 31.36 -15.10
CA GLY A 10 -0.11 29.99 -14.67
C GLY A 10 0.98 29.09 -15.24
N ARG A 11 1.74 28.43 -14.39
CA ARG A 11 2.53 27.26 -14.77
C ARG A 11 1.58 26.31 -15.47
N LYS A 12 1.72 26.15 -16.79
CA LYS A 12 1.03 25.08 -17.51
C LYS A 12 1.40 23.79 -16.80
N MET A 13 0.42 23.18 -16.15
CA MET A 13 0.58 21.83 -15.63
C MET A 13 0.95 20.95 -16.82
N SER A 14 2.22 20.49 -16.87
CA SER A 14 2.62 19.57 -17.93
C SER A 14 1.89 18.27 -17.71
N ILE A 15 0.89 17.99 -18.53
CA ILE A 15 0.28 16.66 -18.59
C ILE A 15 1.39 15.73 -19.09
N ARG A 16 1.95 14.92 -18.17
CA ARG A 16 2.88 13.87 -18.56
C ARG A 16 2.06 12.71 -19.10
N GLU A 17 2.19 12.47 -20.38
CA GLU A 17 1.71 11.21 -20.98
C GLU A 17 2.70 10.09 -20.64
N ASN A 18 2.19 8.87 -20.45
CA ASN A 18 3.04 7.69 -20.36
C ASN A 18 3.67 7.41 -21.72
N VAL A 19 4.99 7.53 -21.81
CA VAL A 19 5.75 7.31 -23.05
C VAL A 19 6.35 5.90 -23.13
N TYR A 20 6.18 5.08 -22.08
CA TYR A 20 6.72 3.72 -22.02
C TYR A 20 5.65 2.69 -22.37
N GLN A 21 6.09 1.59 -22.99
CA GLN A 21 5.20 0.49 -23.32
C GLN A 21 4.66 -0.15 -22.04
N VAL A 22 3.33 -0.22 -21.91
CA VAL A 22 2.66 -0.89 -20.80
C VAL A 22 2.62 -2.39 -21.05
N ILE A 23 3.01 -3.17 -20.04
CA ILE A 23 3.01 -4.64 -20.11
C ILE A 23 1.63 -5.15 -19.71
N ASP A 24 0.97 -5.90 -20.60
CA ASP A 24 -0.36 -6.46 -20.31
C ASP A 24 -0.28 -7.57 -19.26
N LEU A 25 0.51 -8.61 -19.48
CA LEU A 25 0.60 -9.76 -18.57
C LEU A 25 1.85 -9.66 -17.69
N ILE A 26 1.66 -9.57 -16.39
CA ILE A 26 2.74 -9.52 -15.39
C ILE A 26 2.63 -10.73 -14.47
N LYS A 27 3.71 -11.55 -14.44
CA LYS A 27 3.84 -12.65 -13.48
C LYS A 27 4.22 -12.07 -12.12
N PRO A 28 3.49 -12.36 -11.03
CA PRO A 28 3.79 -11.82 -9.71
C PRO A 28 5.01 -12.51 -9.10
N GLU A 29 6.08 -11.75 -8.89
CA GLU A 29 7.32 -12.19 -8.22
C GLU A 29 7.44 -11.60 -6.82
N HIS A 30 7.00 -10.34 -6.64
CA HIS A 30 7.11 -9.62 -5.37
C HIS A 30 5.74 -9.15 -4.90
N VAL A 31 5.30 -9.66 -3.75
CA VAL A 31 4.00 -9.40 -3.14
C VAL A 31 4.20 -8.65 -1.83
N LEU A 32 3.75 -7.40 -1.74
CA LEU A 32 3.74 -6.63 -0.50
C LEU A 32 2.41 -6.83 0.22
N VAL A 33 2.46 -7.23 1.49
CA VAL A 33 1.26 -7.55 2.27
C VAL A 33 1.23 -6.77 3.58
N SER A 34 0.15 -6.03 3.79
CA SER A 34 -0.11 -5.26 5.01
C SER A 34 -1.60 -5.28 5.31
N VAL A 35 -2.07 -6.26 6.06
CA VAL A 35 -3.50 -6.47 6.33
C VAL A 35 -3.81 -6.42 7.82
N PHE A 36 -4.88 -5.73 8.17
CA PHE A 36 -5.49 -5.79 9.49
C PHE A 36 -6.27 -7.09 9.64
N ASP A 37 -7.27 -7.32 8.79
CA ASP A 37 -8.00 -8.58 8.71
C ASP A 37 -7.22 -9.61 7.90
N LYS A 38 -6.98 -10.78 8.49
CA LYS A 38 -6.18 -11.86 7.93
C LYS A 38 -7.03 -13.00 7.35
N ASN A 39 -8.35 -12.82 7.29
CA ASN A 39 -9.26 -13.80 6.71
C ASN A 39 -8.90 -14.07 5.24
N GLY A 40 -8.84 -15.34 4.85
CA GLY A 40 -8.51 -15.78 3.50
C GLY A 40 -7.04 -15.54 3.07
N LEU A 41 -6.17 -15.02 3.96
CA LEU A 41 -4.78 -14.76 3.62
C LEU A 41 -4.01 -16.05 3.29
N ASP A 42 -4.35 -17.15 3.93
CA ASP A 42 -3.75 -18.47 3.68
C ASP A 42 -4.10 -18.99 2.27
N GLU A 43 -5.34 -18.85 1.84
CA GLU A 43 -5.76 -19.19 0.47
C GLU A 43 -5.04 -18.33 -0.56
N LEU A 44 -4.92 -17.01 -0.31
CA LEU A 44 -4.23 -16.10 -1.21
C LEU A 44 -2.74 -16.46 -1.36
N VAL A 45 -2.03 -16.64 -0.24
CA VAL A 45 -0.60 -16.98 -0.25
C VAL A 45 -0.36 -18.30 -0.97
N LYS A 46 -1.12 -19.34 -0.64
CA LYS A 46 -1.03 -20.66 -1.30
C LYS A 46 -1.37 -20.57 -2.79
N GLY A 47 -2.46 -19.87 -3.15
CA GLY A 47 -2.87 -19.71 -4.54
C GLY A 47 -1.84 -18.96 -5.40
N ILE A 48 -1.12 -17.98 -4.84
CA ILE A 48 -0.01 -17.32 -5.54
C ILE A 48 1.17 -18.29 -5.72
N LEU A 49 1.51 -19.08 -4.69
CA LEU A 49 2.61 -20.04 -4.78
C LEU A 49 2.32 -21.21 -5.73
N GLU A 50 1.07 -21.60 -5.93
CA GLU A 50 0.70 -22.58 -6.94
C GLU A 50 1.04 -22.15 -8.37
N VAL A 51 0.94 -20.84 -8.66
CA VAL A 51 1.25 -20.29 -9.99
C VAL A 51 2.69 -19.77 -10.10
N ASN A 52 3.28 -19.37 -8.99
CA ASN A 52 4.69 -18.98 -8.90
C ASN A 52 5.34 -19.43 -7.58
N PRO A 53 5.97 -20.62 -7.54
CA PRO A 53 6.62 -21.14 -6.32
C PRO A 53 7.80 -20.30 -5.81
N ASP A 54 8.29 -19.34 -6.60
CA ASP A 54 9.40 -18.45 -6.25
C ASP A 54 8.96 -17.07 -5.77
N ALA A 55 7.65 -16.80 -5.74
CA ALA A 55 7.10 -15.53 -5.28
C ALA A 55 7.60 -15.18 -3.86
N LYS A 56 7.96 -13.90 -3.65
CA LYS A 56 8.42 -13.36 -2.37
C LYS A 56 7.33 -12.52 -1.74
N PHE A 57 7.05 -12.79 -0.47
CA PHE A 57 6.07 -12.03 0.33
C PHE A 57 6.80 -11.10 1.27
N TYR A 58 6.59 -9.81 1.11
CA TYR A 58 7.15 -8.74 1.94
C TYR A 58 6.12 -8.29 2.94
N SER A 59 6.45 -8.30 4.23
CA SER A 59 5.51 -7.86 5.26
C SER A 59 6.21 -7.51 6.57
N THR A 60 5.47 -6.93 7.49
CA THR A 60 5.93 -6.53 8.82
C THR A 60 4.97 -6.99 9.91
N GLY A 61 5.41 -6.97 11.16
CA GLY A 61 4.59 -7.14 12.36
C GLY A 61 3.70 -8.39 12.35
N GLY A 62 2.45 -8.21 12.76
CA GLY A 62 1.49 -9.31 12.89
C GLY A 62 1.12 -9.99 11.57
N THR A 63 1.13 -9.25 10.45
CA THR A 63 0.90 -9.82 9.11
C THR A 63 2.08 -10.71 8.71
N GLY A 64 3.31 -10.26 8.96
CA GLY A 64 4.52 -11.05 8.70
C GLY A 64 4.53 -12.38 9.45
N LYS A 65 4.20 -12.34 10.76
CA LYS A 65 4.07 -13.56 11.57
C LYS A 65 3.07 -14.56 10.96
N LYS A 66 1.90 -14.06 10.52
CA LYS A 66 0.88 -14.91 9.90
C LYS A 66 1.34 -15.52 8.56
N ILE A 67 2.06 -14.75 7.74
CA ILE A 67 2.62 -15.25 6.48
C ILE A 67 3.67 -16.34 6.76
N ILE A 68 4.55 -16.16 7.72
CA ILE A 68 5.56 -17.15 8.13
C ILE A 68 4.87 -18.45 8.59
N GLU A 69 3.80 -18.35 9.38
CA GLU A 69 2.99 -19.51 9.81
C GLU A 69 2.39 -20.27 8.61
N ILE A 70 1.81 -19.54 7.63
CA ILE A 70 1.22 -20.14 6.42
C ILE A 70 2.28 -20.83 5.57
N LEU A 71 3.44 -20.21 5.40
CA LEU A 71 4.53 -20.72 4.58
C LEU A 71 5.27 -21.91 5.23
N GLY A 72 5.27 -21.99 6.56
CA GLY A 72 6.02 -23.02 7.28
C GLY A 72 7.51 -23.05 6.87
N PRO A 73 8.08 -24.22 6.51
CA PRO A 73 9.49 -24.32 6.08
C PRO A 73 9.85 -23.46 4.85
N GLN A 74 8.87 -23.14 4.00
CA GLN A 74 9.07 -22.30 2.81
C GLN A 74 9.31 -20.84 3.15
N ALA A 75 9.05 -20.39 4.38
CA ALA A 75 9.28 -19.02 4.81
C ALA A 75 10.73 -18.57 4.59
N LYS A 76 11.72 -19.46 4.76
CA LYS A 76 13.13 -19.17 4.48
C LYS A 76 13.38 -18.73 3.03
N LYS A 77 12.57 -19.23 2.10
CA LYS A 77 12.68 -18.93 0.67
C LYS A 77 11.76 -17.78 0.26
N ASN A 78 10.52 -17.79 0.74
CA ASN A 78 9.44 -16.99 0.17
C ASN A 78 9.04 -15.77 1.02
N TYR A 79 9.54 -15.61 2.25
CA TYR A 79 9.27 -14.46 3.12
C TYR A 79 10.46 -13.49 3.16
N VAL A 80 10.16 -12.20 3.16
CA VAL A 80 11.13 -11.11 3.35
C VAL A 80 10.54 -10.13 4.38
N SER A 81 11.26 -9.90 5.48
CA SER A 81 10.89 -8.84 6.42
C SER A 81 11.06 -7.47 5.75
N VAL A 82 10.10 -6.59 5.93
CA VAL A 82 10.20 -5.21 5.43
C VAL A 82 11.33 -4.47 6.15
N GLU A 83 11.56 -4.76 7.43
CA GLU A 83 12.66 -4.19 8.21
C GLU A 83 14.02 -4.58 7.59
N ASP A 84 14.23 -5.85 7.25
CA ASP A 84 15.45 -6.32 6.58
C ASP A 84 15.58 -5.73 5.17
N PHE A 85 14.47 -5.66 4.44
CA PHE A 85 14.45 -5.10 3.08
C PHE A 85 14.74 -3.62 3.05
N THR A 86 14.23 -2.85 3.99
CA THR A 86 14.45 -1.39 4.06
C THR A 86 15.73 -1.01 4.76
N GLY A 87 16.21 -1.84 5.70
CA GLY A 87 17.30 -1.52 6.62
C GLY A 87 16.91 -0.46 7.66
N ALA A 88 15.63 -0.14 7.78
CA ALA A 88 15.12 0.86 8.70
C ALA A 88 14.39 0.18 9.87
N PRO A 89 14.79 0.46 11.13
CA PRO A 89 14.09 -0.06 12.29
C PRO A 89 12.70 0.56 12.41
N GLU A 90 11.83 -0.18 13.09
CA GLU A 90 10.48 0.29 13.41
C GLU A 90 10.52 1.39 14.46
N MET A 91 9.77 2.48 14.24
CA MET A 91 9.51 3.48 15.27
C MET A 91 8.51 2.92 16.29
N GLU A 92 8.62 3.31 17.56
CA GLU A 92 7.67 2.95 18.61
C GLU A 92 6.21 3.20 18.17
N GLY A 93 5.32 2.25 18.48
CA GLY A 93 3.93 2.28 18.01
C GLY A 93 3.72 1.81 16.58
N GLY A 94 4.74 1.27 15.91
CA GLY A 94 4.62 0.76 14.53
C GLY A 94 4.60 1.82 13.45
N LEU A 95 4.96 3.04 13.79
CA LEU A 95 4.95 4.17 12.86
C LEU A 95 6.10 4.06 11.85
N VAL A 96 5.87 4.63 10.66
CA VAL A 96 6.86 4.82 9.57
C VAL A 96 7.36 3.54 8.88
N LYS A 97 7.09 2.33 9.38
CA LYS A 97 7.58 1.04 8.84
C LYS A 97 7.62 0.96 7.30
N THR A 98 6.50 1.32 6.69
CA THR A 98 6.28 1.20 5.24
C THR A 98 6.38 2.53 4.49
N LEU A 99 6.51 3.65 5.21
CA LEU A 99 6.73 4.98 4.62
C LEU A 99 8.21 5.17 4.25
N HIS A 100 8.72 4.29 3.40
CA HIS A 100 10.14 4.22 3.06
C HIS A 100 10.34 4.27 1.54
N PRO A 101 11.40 4.96 1.04
CA PRO A 101 11.67 5.06 -0.40
C PRO A 101 11.72 3.72 -1.13
N ARG A 102 12.26 2.65 -0.52
CA ARG A 102 12.31 1.31 -1.14
C ARG A 102 10.93 0.74 -1.38
N ILE A 103 10.01 0.92 -0.44
CA ILE A 103 8.63 0.44 -0.55
C ILE A 103 7.90 1.25 -1.62
N HIS A 104 7.89 2.58 -1.49
CA HIS A 104 7.13 3.43 -2.41
C HIS A 104 7.73 3.50 -3.82
N ALA A 105 9.05 3.41 -3.96
CA ALA A 105 9.65 3.30 -5.28
C ALA A 105 9.26 1.97 -5.97
N GLY A 106 9.26 0.85 -5.22
CA GLY A 106 8.82 -0.43 -5.76
C GLY A 106 7.35 -0.45 -6.21
N LEU A 107 6.49 0.31 -5.53
CA LEU A 107 5.07 0.46 -5.89
C LEU A 107 4.83 1.45 -7.04
N LEU A 108 5.65 2.51 -7.15
CA LEU A 108 5.41 3.64 -8.06
C LEU A 108 6.25 3.60 -9.34
N ALA A 109 7.34 2.82 -9.35
CA ALA A 109 8.22 2.77 -10.52
C ALA A 109 7.50 2.17 -11.73
N GLU A 110 7.61 2.86 -12.85
CA GLU A 110 7.08 2.44 -14.14
C GLU A 110 8.07 1.48 -14.81
N ARG A 111 7.61 0.32 -15.19
CA ARG A 111 8.42 -0.68 -15.90
C ARG A 111 8.80 -0.15 -17.28
N GLY A 112 10.04 -0.42 -17.68
CA GLY A 112 10.59 0.08 -18.94
C GLY A 112 11.01 1.56 -18.92
N ASN A 113 10.90 2.23 -17.75
CA ASN A 113 11.44 3.58 -17.56
C ASN A 113 12.89 3.49 -17.05
N PRO A 114 13.91 3.83 -17.87
CA PRO A 114 15.31 3.66 -17.50
C PRO A 114 15.74 4.45 -16.26
N ALA A 115 15.11 5.61 -16.02
CA ALA A 115 15.40 6.43 -14.84
C ALA A 115 14.86 5.76 -13.56
N HIS A 116 13.66 5.16 -13.62
CA HIS A 116 13.08 4.42 -12.51
C HIS A 116 13.86 3.12 -12.23
N GLU A 117 14.27 2.40 -13.27
CA GLU A 117 15.11 1.20 -13.14
C GLU A 117 16.48 1.53 -12.54
N LYS A 118 17.12 2.60 -12.99
CA LYS A 118 18.35 3.09 -12.40
C LYS A 118 18.18 3.41 -10.91
N TYR A 119 17.06 4.04 -10.54
CA TYR A 119 16.76 4.35 -9.15
C TYR A 119 16.61 3.08 -8.31
N LEU A 120 15.77 2.13 -8.74
CA LEU A 120 15.53 0.88 -8.03
C LEU A 120 16.80 0.02 -7.89
N TYR A 121 17.49 -0.21 -9.00
CA TYR A 121 18.55 -1.23 -9.02
C TYR A 121 19.95 -0.68 -8.72
N LYS A 122 20.17 0.64 -8.87
CA LYS A 122 21.49 1.25 -8.66
C LYS A 122 21.48 2.26 -7.52
N THR A 123 20.52 3.21 -7.51
CA THR A 123 20.54 4.26 -6.48
C THR A 123 20.19 3.70 -5.11
N LEU A 124 19.15 2.85 -5.01
CA LEU A 124 18.80 2.19 -3.75
C LEU A 124 19.81 1.12 -3.30
N ALA A 125 20.65 0.63 -4.18
CA ALA A 125 21.68 -0.36 -3.87
C ALA A 125 23.02 0.25 -3.41
N GLN A 126 23.10 1.58 -3.26
CA GLN A 126 24.31 2.24 -2.77
C GLN A 126 24.59 1.89 -1.29
N ASN A 127 25.85 2.05 -0.89
CA ASN A 127 26.33 1.82 0.49
C ASN A 127 26.09 0.38 1.02
N GLY A 128 26.19 -0.62 0.14
CA GLY A 128 26.07 -2.04 0.51
C GLY A 128 24.63 -2.53 0.73
N SER A 129 23.65 -1.68 0.46
CA SER A 129 22.24 -2.08 0.51
C SER A 129 21.84 -2.95 -0.68
N ALA A 130 20.91 -3.88 -0.48
CA ALA A 130 20.33 -4.66 -1.58
C ALA A 130 19.60 -3.75 -2.58
N PRO A 131 19.47 -4.11 -3.87
CA PRO A 131 18.66 -3.36 -4.82
C PRO A 131 17.19 -3.33 -4.40
N GLY A 132 16.45 -2.34 -4.91
CA GLY A 132 14.99 -2.31 -4.82
C GLY A 132 14.36 -3.35 -5.73
N VAL A 133 13.06 -3.55 -5.60
CA VAL A 133 12.26 -4.45 -6.45
C VAL A 133 11.04 -3.71 -6.98
N TYR A 134 10.48 -4.18 -8.08
CA TYR A 134 9.10 -3.87 -8.44
C TYR A 134 8.16 -4.74 -7.60
N PHE A 135 7.19 -4.13 -6.93
CA PHE A 135 6.08 -4.90 -6.40
C PHE A 135 5.03 -5.13 -7.49
N ASP A 136 4.58 -6.37 -7.62
CA ASP A 136 3.59 -6.79 -8.63
C ASP A 136 2.18 -6.85 -8.06
N ILE A 137 2.10 -7.19 -6.78
CA ILE A 137 0.86 -7.25 -6.02
C ILE A 137 1.05 -6.47 -4.71
N PHE A 138 0.07 -5.65 -4.38
CA PHE A 138 -0.11 -5.11 -3.04
C PHE A 138 -1.42 -5.65 -2.45
N VAL A 139 -1.34 -6.21 -1.25
CA VAL A 139 -2.48 -6.70 -0.47
C VAL A 139 -2.56 -5.87 0.80
N GLY A 140 -3.60 -5.07 0.92
CA GLY A 140 -3.74 -4.19 2.08
C GLY A 140 -5.18 -3.86 2.40
N ASN A 141 -5.69 -4.35 3.52
CA ASN A 141 -6.96 -3.89 4.05
C ASN A 141 -6.72 -2.98 5.27
N LEU A 142 -7.58 -2.00 5.38
CA LEU A 142 -7.46 -0.98 6.42
C LEU A 142 -8.25 -1.39 7.67
N TYR A 143 -7.76 -0.97 8.83
CA TYR A 143 -8.57 -1.02 10.03
C TYR A 143 -9.81 -0.13 9.84
N PRO A 144 -11.03 -0.65 10.03
CA PRO A 144 -12.23 0.14 9.77
C PRO A 144 -12.36 1.25 10.83
N PHE A 145 -12.00 2.49 10.45
CA PHE A 145 -12.08 3.67 11.31
C PHE A 145 -13.47 3.87 11.90
N THR A 146 -14.51 3.59 11.10
CA THR A 146 -15.91 3.62 11.56
C THR A 146 -16.19 2.68 12.73
N SER A 147 -15.54 1.52 12.76
CA SER A 147 -15.67 0.58 13.90
C SER A 147 -14.94 1.07 15.17
N VAL A 148 -13.95 1.96 15.02
CA VAL A 148 -13.34 2.60 16.19
C VAL A 148 -14.28 3.61 16.78
N ILE A 149 -14.76 4.55 15.96
CA ILE A 149 -15.57 5.69 16.42
C ILE A 149 -16.98 5.31 16.87
N SER A 150 -17.48 4.12 16.49
CA SER A 150 -18.77 3.61 16.95
C SER A 150 -18.73 2.96 18.33
N LYS A 151 -17.55 2.75 18.92
CA LYS A 151 -17.44 2.17 20.26
C LYS A 151 -17.77 3.22 21.32
N GLU A 152 -18.58 2.83 22.30
CA GLU A 152 -18.87 3.66 23.45
C GLU A 152 -17.58 4.07 24.17
N GLY A 153 -17.49 5.33 24.60
CA GLY A 153 -16.30 5.88 25.26
C GLY A 153 -15.14 6.22 24.34
N THR A 154 -15.29 6.14 23.00
CA THR A 154 -14.25 6.58 22.08
C THR A 154 -14.04 8.08 22.19
N THR A 155 -12.81 8.48 22.47
CA THR A 155 -12.37 9.88 22.51
C THR A 155 -11.76 10.32 21.18
N SER A 156 -11.64 11.63 20.96
CA SER A 156 -10.93 12.18 19.81
C SER A 156 -9.48 11.68 19.72
N GLU A 157 -8.82 11.48 20.88
CA GLU A 157 -7.46 10.97 20.93
C GLU A 157 -7.41 9.47 20.58
N THR A 158 -8.36 8.67 21.07
CA THR A 158 -8.49 7.27 20.66
C THR A 158 -8.75 7.16 19.14
N ALA A 159 -9.60 8.01 18.59
CA ALA A 159 -9.82 8.06 17.14
C ALA A 159 -8.55 8.43 16.39
N ARG A 160 -7.81 9.46 16.83
CA ARG A 160 -6.57 9.94 16.21
C ARG A 160 -5.50 8.86 16.14
N VAL A 161 -5.23 8.14 17.21
CA VAL A 161 -4.17 7.11 17.25
C VAL A 161 -4.50 5.87 16.40
N ASN A 162 -5.76 5.67 16.06
CA ASN A 162 -6.20 4.57 15.21
C ASN A 162 -6.32 4.95 13.72
N ILE A 163 -5.88 6.13 13.31
CA ILE A 163 -5.79 6.50 11.89
C ILE A 163 -4.58 5.80 11.28
N ASP A 164 -4.83 4.92 10.31
CA ASP A 164 -3.77 4.31 9.50
C ASP A 164 -3.26 5.29 8.45
N ILE A 165 -1.94 5.45 8.38
CA ILE A 165 -1.25 6.29 7.38
C ILE A 165 -0.59 5.42 6.33
N GLY A 166 0.13 4.38 6.74
CA GLY A 166 0.93 3.54 5.86
C GLY A 166 0.10 2.71 4.87
N GLY A 167 -0.96 2.08 5.35
CA GLY A 167 -1.88 1.30 4.52
C GLY A 167 -2.52 2.12 3.40
N PRO A 168 -3.18 3.25 3.70
CA PRO A 168 -3.71 4.15 2.69
C PRO A 168 -2.66 4.69 1.71
N ALA A 169 -1.45 5.02 2.19
CA ALA A 169 -0.37 5.52 1.34
C ALA A 169 0.09 4.46 0.32
N MET A 170 0.32 3.21 0.78
CA MET A 170 0.68 2.09 -0.09
C MET A 170 -0.45 1.74 -1.06
N THR A 171 -1.70 1.73 -0.60
CA THR A 171 -2.86 1.45 -1.46
C THR A 171 -2.98 2.48 -2.57
N MET A 172 -2.86 3.78 -2.25
CA MET A 172 -2.93 4.85 -3.25
C MET A 172 -1.75 4.80 -4.22
N ALA A 173 -0.52 4.54 -3.73
CA ALA A 173 0.66 4.40 -4.58
C ALA A 173 0.49 3.25 -5.59
N SER A 174 0.04 2.09 -5.11
CA SER A 174 -0.22 0.90 -5.92
C SER A 174 -1.34 1.12 -6.93
N ALA A 175 -2.47 1.69 -6.49
CA ALA A 175 -3.60 1.99 -7.36
C ALA A 175 -3.25 3.02 -8.45
N LYS A 176 -2.43 4.03 -8.14
CA LYS A 176 -1.92 4.97 -9.14
C LYS A 176 -1.09 4.27 -10.21
N ASN A 177 -0.30 3.26 -9.84
CA ASN A 177 0.55 2.50 -10.75
C ASN A 177 -0.11 1.17 -11.21
N TRP A 178 -1.41 1.22 -11.51
CA TRP A 178 -2.16 0.06 -12.02
C TRP A 178 -1.59 -0.53 -13.32
N HIS A 179 -0.73 0.19 -14.01
CA HIS A 179 0.04 -0.34 -15.14
C HIS A 179 0.91 -1.53 -14.71
N SER A 180 1.39 -1.54 -13.46
CA SER A 180 2.35 -2.53 -12.96
C SER A 180 1.86 -3.32 -11.75
N VAL A 181 0.96 -2.78 -10.93
CA VAL A 181 0.61 -3.33 -9.62
C VAL A 181 -0.86 -3.75 -9.55
N ALA A 182 -1.12 -4.99 -9.14
CA ALA A 182 -2.45 -5.44 -8.73
C ALA A 182 -2.69 -5.07 -7.26
N VAL A 183 -3.82 -4.43 -6.95
CA VAL A 183 -4.13 -3.93 -5.60
C VAL A 183 -5.33 -4.68 -5.05
N LEU A 184 -5.14 -5.44 -3.99
CA LEU A 184 -6.22 -6.14 -3.27
C LEU A 184 -6.47 -5.44 -1.93
N THR A 185 -7.71 -5.00 -1.71
CA THR A 185 -8.10 -4.22 -0.52
C THR A 185 -9.12 -4.92 0.38
N SER A 186 -9.58 -6.10 -0.02
CA SER A 186 -10.58 -6.88 0.71
C SER A 186 -10.39 -8.38 0.48
N ALA A 187 -10.70 -9.21 1.49
CA ALA A 187 -10.59 -10.67 1.43
C ALA A 187 -11.51 -11.30 0.37
N ASP A 188 -12.67 -10.73 0.11
CA ASP A 188 -13.62 -11.19 -0.91
C ASP A 188 -13.06 -11.10 -2.34
N GLN A 189 -11.98 -10.34 -2.56
CA GLN A 189 -11.30 -10.30 -3.85
C GLN A 189 -10.37 -11.51 -4.08
N TYR A 190 -9.95 -12.22 -3.02
CA TYR A 190 -8.86 -13.19 -3.09
C TYR A 190 -9.18 -14.40 -3.99
N ALA A 191 -10.32 -15.04 -3.77
CA ALA A 191 -10.71 -16.21 -4.56
C ALA A 191 -10.82 -15.90 -6.05
N GLY A 192 -11.49 -14.78 -6.41
CA GLY A 192 -11.62 -14.33 -7.79
C GLY A 192 -10.27 -13.95 -8.41
N PHE A 193 -9.38 -13.36 -7.62
CA PHE A 193 -8.03 -13.00 -8.06
C PHE A 193 -7.18 -14.24 -8.37
N ILE A 194 -7.18 -15.24 -7.48
CA ILE A 194 -6.45 -16.51 -7.69
C ILE A 194 -6.97 -17.23 -8.93
N GLN A 195 -8.29 -17.30 -9.10
CA GLN A 195 -8.89 -17.94 -10.27
C GLN A 195 -8.46 -17.23 -11.57
N ALA A 196 -8.41 -15.90 -11.57
CA ALA A 196 -7.94 -15.13 -12.71
C ALA A 196 -6.45 -15.36 -12.99
N LEU A 197 -5.60 -15.44 -11.96
CA LEU A 197 -4.18 -15.81 -12.13
C LEU A 197 -4.03 -17.18 -12.80
N LYS A 198 -4.77 -18.19 -12.34
CA LYS A 198 -4.74 -19.55 -12.92
C LYS A 198 -5.16 -19.53 -14.39
N ASN A 199 -6.23 -18.81 -14.72
CA ASN A 199 -6.75 -18.69 -16.10
C ASN A 199 -5.78 -17.95 -17.04
N GLN A 200 -4.92 -17.07 -16.48
CA GLN A 200 -3.96 -16.25 -17.21
C GLN A 200 -2.51 -16.78 -17.12
N LYS A 201 -2.35 -18.10 -16.95
CA LYS A 201 -1.04 -18.78 -16.87
C LYS A 201 -0.12 -18.19 -15.79
N GLY A 202 -0.70 -17.82 -14.64
CA GLY A 202 0.01 -17.26 -13.50
C GLY A 202 0.32 -15.77 -13.59
N SER A 203 -0.33 -15.03 -14.50
CA SER A 203 -0.09 -13.59 -14.68
C SER A 203 -1.32 -12.75 -14.32
N THR A 204 -1.12 -11.48 -13.95
CA THR A 204 -2.17 -10.46 -13.87
C THR A 204 -2.28 -9.73 -15.20
N SER A 205 -3.51 -9.51 -15.71
CA SER A 205 -3.72 -8.68 -16.90
C SER A 205 -3.85 -7.19 -16.53
N LEU A 206 -3.56 -6.33 -17.50
CA LEU A 206 -3.73 -4.88 -17.38
C LEU A 206 -5.18 -4.51 -17.01
N GLN A 207 -6.16 -5.17 -17.65
CA GLN A 207 -7.57 -4.97 -17.36
C GLN A 207 -7.93 -5.32 -15.91
N GLN A 208 -7.41 -6.44 -15.40
CA GLN A 208 -7.61 -6.85 -14.01
C GLN A 208 -7.00 -5.82 -13.05
N ARG A 209 -5.75 -5.40 -13.29
CA ARG A 209 -5.08 -4.40 -12.46
C ARG A 209 -5.84 -3.07 -12.43
N PHE A 210 -6.34 -2.60 -13.57
CA PHE A 210 -7.17 -1.39 -13.64
C PHE A 210 -8.46 -1.51 -12.82
N LYS A 211 -9.18 -2.64 -12.95
CA LYS A 211 -10.41 -2.88 -12.18
C LYS A 211 -10.16 -2.87 -10.68
N LEU A 212 -9.10 -3.53 -10.22
CA LEU A 212 -8.70 -3.55 -8.81
C LEU A 212 -8.29 -2.17 -8.32
N ALA A 213 -7.55 -1.40 -9.11
CA ALA A 213 -7.15 -0.03 -8.77
C ALA A 213 -8.35 0.91 -8.59
N ALA A 214 -9.36 0.81 -9.45
CA ALA A 214 -10.59 1.59 -9.30
C ALA A 214 -11.32 1.29 -7.97
N GLN A 215 -11.39 0.01 -7.59
CA GLN A 215 -11.95 -0.41 -6.30
C GLN A 215 -11.12 0.11 -5.11
N ALA A 216 -9.80 0.03 -5.21
CA ALA A 216 -8.89 0.51 -4.18
C ALA A 216 -9.00 2.03 -3.98
N MET A 217 -9.08 2.82 -5.06
CA MET A 217 -9.27 4.27 -4.99
C MET A 217 -10.59 4.64 -4.31
N LYS A 218 -11.66 3.89 -4.60
CA LYS A 218 -12.96 4.07 -3.94
C LYS A 218 -12.85 3.80 -2.44
N SER A 219 -12.27 2.67 -2.04
CA SER A 219 -12.09 2.28 -0.64
C SER A 219 -11.29 3.33 0.16
N ILE A 220 -10.21 3.87 -0.42
CA ILE A 220 -9.43 4.95 0.21
C ILE A 220 -10.25 6.24 0.34
N GLY A 221 -11.05 6.56 -0.67
CA GLY A 221 -11.95 7.72 -0.61
C GLY A 221 -12.96 7.62 0.53
N GLU A 222 -13.59 6.47 0.69
CA GLU A 222 -14.54 6.18 1.78
C GLU A 222 -13.85 6.26 3.16
N TYR A 223 -12.67 5.66 3.30
CA TYR A 223 -11.88 5.71 4.54
C TYR A 223 -11.55 7.15 4.96
N ARG A 224 -11.03 7.97 4.04
CA ARG A 224 -10.67 9.36 4.31
C ARG A 224 -11.89 10.23 4.61
N THR A 225 -12.99 9.99 3.90
CA THR A 225 -14.26 10.69 4.13
C THR A 225 -14.79 10.40 5.54
N ALA A 226 -14.72 9.15 5.99
CA ALA A 226 -15.16 8.79 7.34
C ALA A 226 -14.33 9.53 8.41
N ILE A 227 -13.01 9.62 8.24
CA ILE A 227 -12.14 10.38 9.15
C ILE A 227 -12.50 11.88 9.13
N GLY A 228 -12.59 12.47 7.94
CA GLY A 228 -12.92 13.89 7.81
C GLY A 228 -14.26 14.25 8.43
N ASN A 229 -15.29 13.44 8.18
CA ASN A 229 -16.63 13.64 8.74
C ASN A 229 -16.61 13.58 10.27
N TYR A 230 -15.88 12.61 10.86
CA TYR A 230 -15.77 12.49 12.32
C TYR A 230 -15.15 13.75 12.93
N PHE A 231 -13.96 14.16 12.47
CA PHE A 231 -13.28 15.30 13.06
C PHE A 231 -13.96 16.65 12.79
N SER A 232 -14.70 16.79 11.69
CA SER A 232 -15.36 18.06 11.34
C SER A 232 -16.52 18.44 12.23
N VAL A 233 -17.08 17.51 12.99
CA VAL A 233 -18.23 17.74 13.88
C VAL A 233 -17.85 17.87 15.36
N LEU A 234 -16.57 17.66 15.71
CA LEU A 234 -16.10 17.77 17.09
C LEU A 234 -15.99 19.24 17.51
N ASP A 235 -16.45 19.52 18.74
CA ASP A 235 -16.18 20.78 19.45
C ASP A 235 -14.84 20.66 20.19
N PHE A 236 -13.91 21.61 19.95
CA PHE A 236 -12.57 21.52 20.53
C PHE A 236 -12.57 21.52 22.05
N GLU A 237 -13.36 22.39 22.69
CA GLU A 237 -13.35 22.52 24.15
C GLU A 237 -14.05 21.35 24.86
N LYS A 238 -15.03 20.71 24.21
CA LYS A 238 -15.82 19.60 24.79
C LYS A 238 -15.23 18.23 24.43
N ASP A 239 -14.87 18.04 23.16
CA ASP A 239 -14.60 16.71 22.60
C ASP A 239 -13.11 16.44 22.39
N VAL A 240 -12.25 17.48 22.50
CA VAL A 240 -10.80 17.33 22.24
C VAL A 240 -9.97 17.71 23.44
N ARG A 241 -10.09 18.95 23.92
CA ARG A 241 -9.27 19.52 25.00
C ARG A 241 -9.22 18.66 26.28
N PRO A 242 -10.34 18.07 26.78
CA PRO A 242 -10.34 17.27 28.00
C PRO A 242 -9.48 16.01 27.95
N PHE A 243 -9.16 15.54 26.73
CA PHE A 243 -8.36 14.32 26.50
C PHE A 243 -6.89 14.61 26.19
N LEU A 244 -6.47 15.88 26.25
CA LEU A 244 -5.10 16.31 25.97
C LEU A 244 -4.39 16.75 27.25
N ASN A 245 -3.13 16.34 27.40
CA ASN A 245 -2.26 16.89 28.43
C ASN A 245 -1.59 18.17 27.91
N ILE A 246 -2.31 19.30 28.04
CA ILE A 246 -1.84 20.61 27.57
C ILE A 246 -1.04 21.28 28.70
N LYS A 247 0.22 21.65 28.43
CA LYS A 247 1.08 22.43 29.32
C LYS A 247 0.87 23.92 29.10
#